data_6f7151abac308cf6934a19c40922f3a3
#
_entry.id   6f7151abac308cf6934a19c40922f3a3
#
_cell.length_a   1.000
_cell.length_b   1.000
_cell.length_c   1.000
_cell.angle_alpha   90.00
_cell.angle_beta   90.00
_cell.angle_gamma   90.00
#
_symmetry.space_group_name_H-M   'P 1'
#
loop_
_entity.id
_entity.type
_entity.pdbx_description
1 polymer ?
#
loop_
_entity_poly.entity_id
_entity_poly.type
_entity_poly.pdbx_seq_one_letter_code
_entity_poly.pdbx_strand_id
1 'polypeptide(L)'
;MGEKVKEKLSLREIRNSLGALNEIGKKEGLDFKLNYRIAKNCKNLEPIVKAYESSLQKFFKENGKYDKASGGYMLDPKDESKVIEFQKTNEELLEEEYEAEIDKIQIGRAHV
;
A
#
# COMPACT_ATOMS: atom_id res chain seq x y z
N MET A 1 -6.79 -24.94 -4.76
CA MET A 1 -6.95 -24.07 -3.59
C MET A 1 -5.65 -23.34 -3.32
N GLY A 2 -5.75 -22.10 -2.93
CA GLY A 2 -4.58 -21.36 -2.53
C GLY A 2 -4.15 -21.72 -1.12
N GLU A 3 -2.89 -21.53 -0.82
CA GLU A 3 -2.36 -21.70 0.52
C GLU A 3 -2.41 -20.37 1.25
N LYS A 4 -2.79 -20.41 2.50
CA LYS A 4 -2.65 -19.27 3.38
C LYS A 4 -1.28 -19.34 4.02
N VAL A 5 -0.54 -18.25 3.91
CA VAL A 5 0.77 -18.15 4.53
C VAL A 5 0.86 -16.85 5.29
N LYS A 6 1.60 -16.87 6.38
CA LYS A 6 1.98 -15.65 7.08
C LYS A 6 3.38 -15.29 6.63
N GLU A 7 3.51 -14.10 6.10
CA GLU A 7 4.80 -13.60 5.65
C GLU A 7 5.12 -12.28 6.33
N LYS A 8 6.40 -12.06 6.57
CA LYS A 8 6.84 -10.74 7.01
C LYS A 8 7.12 -9.91 5.79
N LEU A 9 6.37 -8.83 5.68
CA LEU A 9 6.47 -7.91 4.55
C LEU A 9 6.70 -6.50 5.10
N SER A 10 7.58 -5.75 4.44
CA SER A 10 7.70 -4.34 4.75
C SER A 10 6.46 -3.60 4.28
N LEU A 11 6.21 -2.43 4.85
CA LEU A 11 5.09 -1.60 4.41
C LEU A 11 5.23 -1.28 2.92
N ARG A 12 6.45 -1.06 2.43
CA ARG A 12 6.71 -0.83 1.01
C ARG A 12 6.24 -2.00 0.17
N GLU A 13 6.60 -3.22 0.56
CA GLU A 13 6.18 -4.43 -0.14
C GLU A 13 4.67 -4.62 -0.12
N ILE A 14 4.04 -4.33 1.03
CA ILE A 14 2.58 -4.42 1.16
C ILE A 14 1.89 -3.45 0.21
N ARG A 15 2.36 -2.21 0.14
CA ARG A 15 1.79 -1.21 -0.76
C ARG A 15 1.94 -1.63 -2.23
N ASN A 16 3.10 -2.13 -2.60
CA ASN A 16 3.35 -2.61 -3.96
C ASN A 16 2.46 -3.81 -4.29
N SER A 17 2.33 -4.74 -3.36
CA SER A 17 1.48 -5.92 -3.54
C SER A 17 0.02 -5.55 -3.69
N LEU A 18 -0.46 -4.64 -2.87
CA LEU A 18 -1.86 -4.19 -2.95
C LEU A 18 -2.13 -3.52 -4.29
N GLY A 19 -1.21 -2.68 -4.75
CA GLY A 19 -1.32 -2.04 -6.07
C GLY A 19 -1.39 -3.05 -7.20
N ALA A 20 -0.52 -4.06 -7.17
CA ALA A 20 -0.50 -5.11 -8.17
C ALA A 20 -1.79 -5.93 -8.14
N LEU A 21 -2.28 -6.28 -6.95
CA LEU A 21 -3.54 -7.03 -6.81
C LEU A 21 -4.72 -6.23 -7.36
N ASN A 22 -4.76 -4.94 -7.09
CA ASN A 22 -5.83 -4.08 -7.61
C ASN A 22 -5.80 -4.02 -9.13
N GLU A 23 -4.62 -3.95 -9.73
CA GLU A 23 -4.50 -3.95 -11.19
C GLU A 23 -4.97 -5.25 -11.81
N ILE A 24 -4.58 -6.38 -11.20
CA ILE A 24 -5.04 -7.69 -11.67
C ILE A 24 -6.54 -7.82 -11.52
N GLY A 25 -7.09 -7.34 -10.40
CA GLY A 25 -8.51 -7.42 -10.11
C GLY A 25 -9.40 -6.63 -11.06
N LYS A 26 -8.84 -5.66 -11.78
CA LYS A 26 -9.58 -4.90 -12.78
C LYS A 26 -9.79 -5.65 -14.10
N LYS A 27 -9.05 -6.72 -14.30
CA LYS A 27 -9.15 -7.47 -15.56
C LYS A 27 -10.45 -8.24 -15.63
N GLU A 28 -11.02 -8.29 -16.82
CA GLU A 28 -12.22 -9.08 -17.09
C GLU A 28 -11.82 -10.51 -17.41
N GLY A 29 -12.76 -11.42 -17.24
CA GLY A 29 -12.57 -12.80 -17.61
C GLY A 29 -11.78 -13.65 -16.64
N LEU A 30 -11.48 -13.12 -15.47
CA LEU A 30 -10.85 -13.92 -14.42
C LEU A 30 -11.87 -14.89 -13.83
N ASP A 31 -11.41 -16.09 -13.45
CA ASP A 31 -12.34 -17.03 -12.86
C ASP A 31 -12.77 -16.57 -11.46
N PHE A 32 -13.87 -17.14 -10.98
CA PHE A 32 -14.45 -16.74 -9.73
C PHE A 32 -13.52 -17.00 -8.53
N LYS A 33 -12.82 -18.11 -8.55
CA LYS A 33 -11.90 -18.49 -7.47
C LYS A 33 -10.72 -17.51 -7.38
N LEU A 34 -10.18 -17.11 -8.51
CA LEU A 34 -9.08 -16.14 -8.56
C LEU A 34 -9.55 -14.77 -8.05
N ASN A 35 -10.71 -14.32 -8.52
CA ASN A 35 -11.30 -13.06 -8.05
C ASN A 35 -11.49 -13.05 -6.54
N TYR A 36 -11.96 -14.15 -5.99
CA TYR A 36 -12.17 -14.29 -4.55
C TYR A 36 -10.84 -14.14 -3.78
N ARG A 37 -9.79 -14.80 -4.25
CA ARG A 37 -8.47 -14.73 -3.59
C ARG A 37 -7.86 -13.35 -3.66
N ILE A 38 -8.00 -12.68 -4.81
CA ILE A 38 -7.54 -11.31 -4.97
C ILE A 38 -8.25 -10.41 -3.97
N ALA A 39 -9.57 -10.49 -3.90
CA ALA A 39 -10.36 -9.69 -2.99
C ALA A 39 -9.98 -9.95 -1.53
N LYS A 40 -9.76 -11.19 -1.18
CA LYS A 40 -9.39 -11.57 0.18
C LYS A 40 -8.02 -11.03 0.58
N ASN A 41 -7.04 -11.13 -0.32
CA ASN A 41 -5.72 -10.58 -0.07
C ASN A 41 -5.77 -9.07 0.07
N CYS A 42 -6.52 -8.40 -0.79
CA CYS A 42 -6.72 -6.95 -0.68
C CYS A 42 -7.31 -6.58 0.67
N LYS A 43 -8.33 -7.31 1.10
CA LYS A 43 -8.99 -7.07 2.39
C LYS A 43 -8.01 -7.21 3.56
N ASN A 44 -7.08 -8.15 3.48
CA ASN A 44 -6.10 -8.36 4.54
C ASN A 44 -5.01 -7.28 4.55
N LEU A 45 -4.64 -6.76 3.39
CA LEU A 45 -3.56 -5.77 3.29
C LEU A 45 -4.04 -4.33 3.41
N GLU A 46 -5.26 -4.04 2.99
CA GLU A 46 -5.80 -2.67 2.97
C GLU A 46 -5.75 -1.95 4.31
N PRO A 47 -6.09 -2.59 5.45
CA PRO A 47 -6.06 -1.86 6.72
C PRO A 47 -4.67 -1.34 7.08
N ILE A 48 -3.63 -2.08 6.73
CA ILE A 48 -2.25 -1.69 6.99
C ILE A 48 -1.89 -0.46 6.16
N VAL A 49 -2.23 -0.48 4.87
CA VAL A 49 -1.97 0.63 3.96
C VAL A 49 -2.80 1.85 4.34
N LYS A 50 -4.05 1.65 4.72
CA LYS A 50 -4.93 2.76 5.14
C LYS A 50 -4.42 3.46 6.38
N ALA A 51 -3.89 2.73 7.34
CA ALA A 51 -3.31 3.33 8.53
C ALA A 51 -2.14 4.24 8.17
N TYR A 52 -1.29 3.78 7.26
CA TYR A 52 -0.18 4.60 6.77
C TYR A 52 -0.69 5.84 6.04
N GLU A 53 -1.64 5.68 5.13
CA GLU A 53 -2.16 6.78 4.32
C GLU A 53 -2.88 7.83 5.19
N SER A 54 -3.64 7.38 6.18
CA SER A 54 -4.32 8.29 7.10
C SER A 54 -3.33 9.10 7.92
N SER A 55 -2.26 8.46 8.38
CA SER A 55 -1.21 9.13 9.13
C SER A 55 -0.47 10.14 8.26
N LEU A 56 -0.23 9.78 7.00
CA LEU A 56 0.41 10.65 6.02
C LEU A 56 -0.43 11.91 5.79
N GLN A 57 -1.71 11.75 5.56
CA GLN A 57 -2.63 12.86 5.33
C GLN A 57 -2.71 13.77 6.55
N LYS A 58 -2.77 13.18 7.74
CA LYS A 58 -2.80 13.96 8.97
C LYS A 58 -1.53 14.78 9.14
N PHE A 59 -0.37 14.17 8.86
CA PHE A 59 0.90 14.88 8.94
C PHE A 59 0.94 16.07 7.98
N PHE A 60 0.53 15.88 6.74
CA PHE A 60 0.50 16.97 5.76
C PHE A 60 -0.48 18.06 6.15
N LYS A 61 -1.63 17.70 6.69
CA LYS A 61 -2.63 18.66 7.12
C LYS A 61 -2.11 19.52 8.28
N GLU A 62 -1.38 18.93 9.20
CA GLU A 62 -0.85 19.63 10.37
C GLU A 62 0.39 20.45 10.07
N ASN A 63 1.20 20.02 9.11
CA ASN A 63 2.51 20.61 8.84
C ASN A 63 2.65 21.25 7.46
N GLY A 64 1.67 21.08 6.59
CA GLY A 64 1.71 21.59 5.22
C GLY A 64 0.67 22.65 4.96
N LYS A 65 0.50 22.95 3.69
CA LYS A 65 -0.50 23.92 3.22
C LYS A 65 -1.38 23.26 2.17
N TYR A 66 -2.60 23.74 2.07
CA TYR A 66 -3.53 23.27 1.06
C TYR A 66 -3.05 23.67 -0.33
N ASP A 67 -2.98 22.71 -1.24
CA ASP A 67 -2.60 22.93 -2.62
C ASP A 67 -3.82 22.73 -3.51
N LYS A 68 -4.26 23.78 -4.15
CA LYS A 68 -5.43 23.75 -5.02
C LYS A 68 -5.21 22.87 -6.24
N ALA A 69 -3.97 22.78 -6.73
CA ALA A 69 -3.66 22.03 -7.94
C ALA A 69 -3.85 20.53 -7.72
N SER A 70 -3.46 20.02 -6.56
CA SER A 70 -3.60 18.60 -6.25
C SER A 70 -4.89 18.28 -5.49
N GLY A 71 -5.53 19.29 -4.91
CA GLY A 71 -6.74 19.10 -4.11
C GLY A 71 -6.47 18.58 -2.71
N GLY A 72 -5.25 18.69 -2.20
CA GLY A 72 -4.89 18.19 -0.89
C GLY A 72 -3.82 19.04 -0.21
N TYR A 73 -3.35 18.57 0.94
CA TYR A 73 -2.32 19.25 1.70
C TYR A 73 -0.95 18.71 1.31
N MET A 74 0.02 19.60 1.22
CA MET A 74 1.39 19.24 0.87
C MET A 74 2.37 20.06 1.69
N LEU A 75 3.57 19.50 1.91
CA LEU A 75 4.63 20.23 2.57
C LEU A 75 5.19 21.29 1.62
N ASP A 76 5.57 22.43 2.21
CA ASP A 76 6.26 23.48 1.46
C ASP A 76 7.69 22.99 1.16
N PRO A 77 8.08 22.87 -0.11
CA PRO A 77 9.44 22.45 -0.46
C PRO A 77 10.53 23.37 0.12
N LYS A 78 10.19 24.60 0.46
CA LYS A 78 11.13 25.56 1.05
C LYS A 78 11.37 25.30 2.53
N ASP A 79 10.49 24.56 3.19
CA ASP A 79 10.69 24.17 4.58
C ASP A 79 11.53 22.89 4.62
N GLU A 80 12.84 23.06 4.43
CA GLU A 80 13.78 21.94 4.33
C GLU A 80 13.77 21.06 5.57
N SER A 81 13.64 21.66 6.74
CA SER A 81 13.61 20.92 8.01
C SER A 81 12.46 19.93 8.06
N LYS A 82 11.26 20.38 7.67
CA LYS A 82 10.07 19.52 7.64
C LYS A 82 10.19 18.45 6.57
N VAL A 83 10.72 18.78 5.40
CA VAL A 83 10.90 17.84 4.31
C VAL A 83 11.87 16.73 4.72
N ILE A 84 12.99 17.09 5.32
CA ILE A 84 13.99 16.11 5.78
C ILE A 84 13.42 15.21 6.86
N GLU A 85 12.74 15.80 7.85
CA GLU A 85 12.07 15.04 8.92
C GLU A 85 11.07 14.06 8.34
N PHE A 86 10.26 14.50 7.41
CA PHE A 86 9.27 13.65 6.75
C PHE A 86 9.92 12.51 6.00
N GLN A 87 10.94 12.80 5.20
CA GLN A 87 11.61 11.77 4.39
C GLN A 87 12.22 10.68 5.27
N LYS A 88 12.86 11.09 6.35
CA LYS A 88 13.48 10.16 7.28
C LYS A 88 12.45 9.23 7.92
N THR A 89 11.41 9.81 8.49
CA THR A 89 10.35 9.04 9.15
C THR A 89 9.62 8.15 8.15
N ASN A 90 9.36 8.67 6.97
CA ASN A 90 8.68 7.91 5.93
C ASN A 90 9.49 6.67 5.52
N GLU A 91 10.80 6.82 5.34
CA GLU A 91 11.66 5.67 5.03
C GLU A 91 11.66 4.65 6.15
N GLU A 92 11.71 5.08 7.39
CA GLU A 92 11.64 4.18 8.54
C GLU A 92 10.34 3.40 8.55
N LEU A 93 9.21 4.06 8.31
CA LEU A 93 7.90 3.41 8.27
C LEU A 93 7.78 2.43 7.10
N LEU A 94 8.30 2.80 5.93
CA LEU A 94 8.23 1.94 4.75
C LEU A 94 9.03 0.66 4.90
N GLU A 95 10.08 0.69 5.71
CA GLU A 95 10.90 -0.49 5.98
C GLU A 95 10.41 -1.32 7.18
N GLU A 96 9.40 -0.84 7.90
CA GLU A 96 8.83 -1.56 9.02
C GLU A 96 8.13 -2.82 8.55
N GLU A 97 8.39 -3.94 9.23
CA GLU A 97 7.85 -5.22 8.83
C GLU A 97 6.58 -5.58 9.59
N TYR A 98 5.65 -6.20 8.89
CA TYR A 98 4.38 -6.65 9.42
C TYR A 98 4.17 -8.10 9.04
N GLU A 99 3.57 -8.87 9.94
CA GLU A 99 3.09 -10.20 9.57
C GLU A 99 1.75 -10.04 8.87
N ALA A 100 1.68 -10.53 7.65
CA ALA A 100 0.46 -10.48 6.86
C ALA A 100 0.07 -11.90 6.44
N GLU A 101 -1.21 -12.22 6.62
CA GLU A 101 -1.76 -13.48 6.13
C GLU A 101 -2.26 -13.28 4.72
N ILE A 102 -1.70 -14.01 3.78
CA ILE A 102 -2.09 -13.90 2.38
C ILE A 102 -2.29 -15.29 1.79
N ASP A 103 -3.23 -15.38 0.86
CA ASP A 103 -3.43 -16.57 0.05
C ASP A 103 -2.47 -16.52 -1.12
N LYS A 104 -1.72 -17.58 -1.34
CA LYS A 104 -0.85 -17.65 -2.52
C LYS A 104 -1.69 -17.77 -3.76
N ILE A 105 -1.45 -16.87 -4.69
CA ILE A 105 -2.14 -16.85 -5.97
C ILE A 105 -1.15 -17.25 -7.04
N GLN A 106 -1.48 -18.31 -7.77
CA GLN A 106 -0.74 -18.68 -8.95
C GLN A 106 -1.39 -18.00 -10.14
N ILE A 107 -0.73 -16.98 -10.62
CA ILE A 107 -1.16 -16.29 -11.81
C ILE A 107 -0.32 -16.87 -12.91
N GLY A 108 -0.90 -17.75 -13.60
CA GLY A 108 -0.18 -18.46 -14.63
C GLY A 108 0.75 -17.60 -15.42
N ARG A 109 1.54 -17.42 -15.51
CA ARG A 109 2.30 -16.83 -16.08
C ARG A 109 3.27 -16.95 -16.36
N ALA A 110 2.96 -17.05 -16.12
CA ALA A 110 3.51 -17.07 -16.08
C ALA A 110 4.57 -17.18 -15.91
N HIS A 111 4.83 -17.46 -15.76
CA HIS A 111 5.84 -17.54 -15.57
C HIS A 111 6.45 -17.60 -16.48
N VAL A 112 6.39 -17.17 -16.75
CA VAL A 112 7.00 -17.18 -17.51
C VAL A 112 7.78 -17.12 -17.78
#